data_64fb5f83ecab374e322928a83698edf4
#
_entry.id   64fb5f83ecab374e322928a83698edf4
#
_cell.length_a   1.000
_cell.length_b   1.000
_cell.length_c   1.000
_cell.angle_alpha   90.00
_cell.angle_beta   90.00
_cell.angle_gamma   90.00
#
_symmetry.space_group_name_H-M   'P 1'
#
loop_
_entity.id
_entity.type
_entity.pdbx_description
1 polymer ?
#
loop_
_entity_poly.entity_id
_entity_poly.type
_entity_poly.pdbx_seq_one_letter_code
_entity_poly.pdbx_strand_id
1 'polypeptide(L)'
;MDIILSNSSDKPIYEQIASQVKAQILSGTLAAGAKLPSIRALASDLGVSVITTKRTYADLEQLGFICTVQGKGCFVAEGNQELLRENQLCHIEELLAKAASQAETLGVTRDKLHEMLDLVAPETMQ
;
A
#
# COMPACT_ATOMS: atom_id res chain seq x y z
N MET A 1 -4.93 10.03 11.64
CA MET A 1 -4.78 9.26 10.38
C MET A 1 -6.06 9.38 9.59
N ASP A 2 -5.98 10.05 8.46
CA ASP A 2 -7.16 10.34 7.64
C ASP A 2 -7.19 9.40 6.45
N ILE A 3 -8.21 8.55 6.41
CA ILE A 3 -8.41 7.57 5.33
C ILE A 3 -9.73 7.90 4.63
N ILE A 4 -9.69 8.02 3.32
CA ILE A 4 -10.87 8.27 2.50
C ILE A 4 -11.12 7.05 1.62
N LEU A 5 -12.29 6.43 1.79
CA LEU A 5 -12.67 5.25 1.01
C LEU A 5 -13.64 5.61 -0.10
N SER A 6 -13.49 4.93 -1.23
CA SER A 6 -14.38 5.11 -2.38
C SER A 6 -14.94 3.76 -2.83
N ASN A 7 -16.26 3.65 -2.90
CA ASN A 7 -16.93 2.46 -3.42
C ASN A 7 -16.90 2.39 -4.95
N SER A 8 -16.59 3.52 -5.60
CA SER A 8 -16.49 3.58 -7.05
C SER A 8 -15.10 3.23 -7.58
N SER A 9 -14.12 3.06 -6.68
CA SER A 9 -12.78 2.64 -7.07
C SER A 9 -12.76 1.15 -7.40
N ASP A 10 -11.92 0.77 -8.38
CA ASP A 10 -11.67 -0.62 -8.73
C ASP A 10 -10.85 -1.36 -7.68
N LYS A 11 -10.19 -0.62 -6.79
CA LYS A 11 -9.34 -1.22 -5.75
C LYS A 11 -10.17 -1.74 -4.59
N PRO A 12 -9.87 -2.94 -4.07
CA PRO A 12 -10.49 -3.44 -2.86
C PRO A 12 -10.28 -2.49 -1.68
N ILE A 13 -11.18 -2.52 -0.72
CA ILE A 13 -11.12 -1.64 0.45
C ILE A 13 -9.80 -1.78 1.21
N TYR A 14 -9.33 -3.03 1.43
CA TYR A 14 -8.07 -3.23 2.15
C TYR A 14 -6.88 -2.56 1.43
N GLU A 15 -6.88 -2.57 0.10
CA GLU A 15 -5.83 -1.96 -0.69
C GLU A 15 -5.89 -0.44 -0.62
N GLN A 16 -7.10 0.13 -0.61
CA GLN A 16 -7.27 1.57 -0.44
C GLN A 16 -6.73 2.04 0.90
N ILE A 17 -7.02 1.30 1.98
CA ILE A 17 -6.51 1.62 3.30
C ILE A 17 -4.98 1.51 3.33
N ALA A 18 -4.45 0.39 2.84
CA ALA A 18 -3.01 0.15 2.84
C ALA A 18 -2.24 1.22 2.06
N SER A 19 -2.73 1.59 0.87
CA SER A 19 -2.08 2.60 0.03
C SER A 19 -2.02 3.96 0.71
N GLN A 20 -3.09 4.36 1.37
CA GLN A 20 -3.15 5.65 2.07
C GLN A 20 -2.26 5.68 3.30
N VAL A 21 -2.22 4.59 4.07
CA VAL A 21 -1.32 4.49 5.22
C VAL A 21 0.14 4.55 4.77
N LYS A 22 0.49 3.79 3.73
CA LYS A 22 1.86 3.82 3.17
C LYS A 22 2.25 5.23 2.74
N ALA A 23 1.37 5.91 2.01
CA ALA A 23 1.63 7.27 1.54
C ALA A 23 1.85 8.24 2.70
N GLN A 24 1.05 8.14 3.75
CA GLN A 24 1.18 9.01 4.92
C GLN A 24 2.45 8.73 5.71
N ILE A 25 2.89 7.48 5.78
CA ILE A 25 4.16 7.11 6.43
C ILE A 25 5.34 7.63 5.61
N LEU A 26 5.33 7.40 4.30
CA LEU A 26 6.43 7.83 3.43
C LEU A 26 6.55 9.34 3.31
N SER A 27 5.44 10.06 3.42
CA SER A 27 5.44 11.54 3.37
C SER A 27 5.78 12.18 4.71
N GLY A 28 5.81 11.39 5.78
CA GLY A 28 6.05 11.91 7.13
C GLY A 28 4.80 12.44 7.83
N THR A 29 3.64 12.39 7.19
CA THR A 29 2.36 12.78 7.80
C THR A 29 2.08 11.93 9.03
N LEU A 30 2.38 10.62 8.95
CA LEU A 30 2.45 9.74 10.10
C LEU A 30 3.90 9.59 10.48
N ALA A 31 4.30 10.17 11.59
CA ALA A 31 5.70 10.17 12.03
C ALA A 31 6.14 8.79 12.49
N ALA A 32 7.43 8.48 12.33
CA ALA A 32 8.02 7.25 12.86
C ALA A 32 7.74 7.14 14.36
N GLY A 33 7.33 5.95 14.80
CA GLY A 33 6.98 5.71 16.19
C GLY A 33 5.59 6.18 16.63
N ALA A 34 4.85 6.86 15.75
CA ALA A 34 3.51 7.31 16.09
C ALA A 34 2.57 6.13 16.31
N LYS A 35 1.69 6.25 17.30
CA LYS A 35 0.71 5.21 17.59
C LYS A 35 -0.42 5.27 16.58
N LEU A 36 -0.78 4.10 16.05
CA LEU A 36 -1.89 3.96 15.13
C LEU A 36 -3.18 3.59 15.88
N PRO A 37 -4.35 3.85 15.28
CA PRO A 37 -5.60 3.38 15.86
C PRO A 37 -5.59 1.85 15.99
N SER A 38 -6.31 1.33 16.97
CA SER A 38 -6.50 -0.13 17.07
C SER A 38 -7.28 -0.63 15.84
N ILE A 39 -7.14 -1.92 15.56
CA ILE A 39 -7.87 -2.55 14.45
C ILE A 39 -9.36 -2.29 14.58
N ARG A 40 -9.92 -2.45 15.80
CA ARG A 40 -11.35 -2.25 16.04
C ARG A 40 -11.76 -0.79 15.87
N ALA A 41 -10.94 0.13 16.36
CA ALA A 41 -11.23 1.56 16.24
C ALA A 41 -11.23 1.99 14.77
N LEU A 42 -10.23 1.57 14.02
CA LEU A 42 -10.16 1.93 12.61
C LEU A 42 -11.30 1.31 11.80
N ALA A 43 -11.62 0.04 12.07
CA ALA A 43 -12.74 -0.63 11.42
C ALA A 43 -14.05 0.11 11.69
N SER A 44 -14.29 0.52 12.93
CA SER A 44 -15.47 1.27 13.32
C SER A 44 -15.52 2.63 12.63
N ASP A 45 -14.41 3.37 12.66
CA ASP A 45 -14.34 4.71 12.06
C ASP A 45 -14.58 4.70 10.55
N LEU A 46 -14.10 3.66 9.87
CA LEU A 46 -14.23 3.56 8.42
C LEU A 46 -15.47 2.80 7.98
N GLY A 47 -16.20 2.17 8.91
CA GLY A 47 -17.37 1.37 8.56
C GLY A 47 -17.02 0.11 7.79
N VAL A 48 -15.86 -0.49 8.07
CA VAL A 48 -15.39 -1.71 7.41
C VAL A 48 -15.27 -2.85 8.42
N SER A 49 -15.11 -4.09 7.92
CA SER A 49 -15.00 -5.24 8.81
C SER A 49 -13.67 -5.25 9.57
N VAL A 50 -13.70 -5.85 10.76
CA VAL A 50 -12.50 -6.07 11.55
C VAL A 50 -11.53 -6.98 10.80
N ILE A 51 -12.04 -7.97 10.08
CA ILE A 51 -11.22 -8.89 9.28
C ILE A 51 -10.43 -8.15 8.21
N THR A 52 -11.08 -7.24 7.48
CA THR A 52 -10.44 -6.43 6.45
C THR A 52 -9.33 -5.56 7.05
N THR A 53 -9.62 -4.90 8.17
CA THR A 53 -8.64 -4.04 8.85
C THR A 53 -7.47 -4.85 9.39
N LYS A 54 -7.75 -6.01 9.97
CA LYS A 54 -6.71 -6.91 10.48
C LYS A 54 -5.77 -7.35 9.36
N ARG A 55 -6.32 -7.72 8.20
CA ARG A 55 -5.53 -8.10 7.03
C ARG A 55 -4.64 -6.94 6.57
N THR A 56 -5.20 -5.74 6.52
CA THR A 56 -4.46 -4.54 6.12
C THR A 56 -3.26 -4.30 7.04
N TYR A 57 -3.48 -4.37 8.36
CA TYR A 57 -2.40 -4.17 9.33
C TYR A 57 -1.35 -5.27 9.24
N ALA A 58 -1.76 -6.53 9.05
CA ALA A 58 -0.82 -7.64 8.87
C ALA A 58 0.07 -7.44 7.64
N ASP A 59 -0.51 -7.02 6.53
CA ASP A 59 0.24 -6.75 5.30
C ASP A 59 1.22 -5.58 5.49
N LEU A 60 0.80 -4.50 6.14
CA LEU A 60 1.66 -3.35 6.43
C LEU A 60 2.81 -3.72 7.36
N GLU A 61 2.56 -4.58 8.35
CA GLU A 61 3.59 -5.06 9.25
C GLU A 61 4.61 -5.93 8.51
N GLN A 62 4.14 -6.83 7.67
CA GLN A 62 5.01 -7.69 6.86
C GLN A 62 5.91 -6.88 5.93
N LEU A 63 5.39 -5.78 5.39
CA LEU A 63 6.15 -4.88 4.51
C LEU A 63 7.08 -3.93 5.28
N GLY A 64 7.00 -3.90 6.60
CA GLY A 64 7.89 -3.08 7.42
C GLY A 64 7.42 -1.66 7.69
N PHE A 65 6.18 -1.32 7.35
CA PHE A 65 5.62 0.02 7.58
C PHE A 65 5.20 0.24 9.03
N ILE A 66 4.69 -0.79 9.67
CA ILE A 66 4.20 -0.71 11.04
C ILE A 66 4.74 -1.86 11.86
N CYS A 67 4.68 -1.71 13.18
CA CYS A 67 5.03 -2.79 14.11
C CYS A 67 4.00 -2.88 15.22
N THR A 68 3.76 -4.09 15.67
CA THR A 68 2.87 -4.36 16.80
C THR A 68 3.70 -4.61 18.04
N VAL A 69 3.40 -3.88 19.12
CA VAL A 69 4.02 -4.10 20.42
C VAL A 69 2.96 -4.70 21.32
N GLN A 70 3.17 -5.92 21.75
CA GLN A 70 2.21 -6.65 22.56
C GLN A 70 1.83 -5.88 23.82
N GLY A 71 0.53 -5.73 24.04
CA GLY A 71 -0.01 -4.99 25.18
C GLY A 71 0.00 -3.47 25.02
N LYS A 72 0.62 -2.94 23.97
CA LYS A 72 0.72 -1.49 23.75
C LYS A 72 0.03 -1.01 22.47
N GLY A 73 -0.07 -1.84 21.45
CA GLY A 73 -0.75 -1.54 20.20
C GLY A 73 0.15 -1.53 18.98
N CYS A 74 -0.32 -0.91 17.92
CA CYS A 74 0.41 -0.78 16.66
C CYS A 74 1.00 0.61 16.52
N PHE A 75 2.20 0.66 15.97
CA PHE A 75 2.96 1.92 15.81
C PHE A 75 3.56 1.98 14.41
N VAL A 76 3.76 3.19 13.91
CA VAL A 76 4.56 3.38 12.70
C VAL A 76 5.98 2.90 13.02
N ALA A 77 6.54 2.06 12.14
CA ALA A 77 7.86 1.50 12.38
C ALA A 77 8.91 2.62 12.47
N GLU A 78 9.83 2.48 13.42
CA GLU A 78 10.99 3.34 13.51
C GLU A 78 12.07 2.75 12.63
N GLY A 79 12.66 3.56 11.75
CA GLY A 79 13.66 3.05 10.86
C GLY A 79 13.97 4.00 9.73
N ASN A 80 14.73 3.51 8.76
CA ASN A 80 15.15 4.31 7.62
C ASN A 80 14.02 4.39 6.58
N GLN A 81 13.38 5.54 6.49
CA GLN A 81 12.29 5.78 5.55
C GLN A 81 12.77 5.68 4.09
N GLU A 82 14.03 6.04 3.81
CA GLU A 82 14.60 5.90 2.48
C GLU A 82 14.72 4.45 2.08
N LEU A 83 15.17 3.58 2.99
CA LEU A 83 15.27 2.14 2.73
C LEU A 83 13.89 1.55 2.48
N LEU A 84 12.90 1.96 3.27
CA LEU A 84 11.52 1.52 3.09
C LEU A 84 11.00 1.90 1.70
N ARG A 85 11.26 3.13 1.27
CA ARG A 85 10.89 3.61 -0.07
C ARG A 85 11.59 2.80 -1.16
N GLU A 86 12.90 2.55 -1.01
CA GLU A 86 13.66 1.76 -1.99
C GLU A 86 13.10 0.35 -2.11
N ASN A 87 12.74 -0.28 -0.99
CA ASN A 87 12.13 -1.61 -1.01
C ASN A 87 10.82 -1.61 -1.78
N GLN A 88 10.02 -0.55 -1.65
CA GLN A 88 8.77 -0.42 -2.39
C GLN A 88 9.02 -0.21 -3.90
N LEU A 89 10.06 0.56 -4.25
CA LEU A 89 10.45 0.73 -5.65
C LEU A 89 10.92 -0.58 -6.26
N CYS A 90 11.69 -1.38 -5.52
CA CYS A 90 12.09 -2.72 -5.98
C CYS A 90 10.88 -3.62 -6.22
N HIS A 91 9.87 -3.52 -5.37
CA HIS A 91 8.63 -4.28 -5.55
C HIS A 91 7.92 -3.89 -6.85
N ILE A 92 7.87 -2.60 -7.17
CA ILE A 92 7.32 -2.12 -8.45
C ILE A 92 8.11 -2.70 -9.63
N GLU A 93 9.44 -2.70 -9.54
CA GLU A 93 10.29 -3.28 -10.59
C GLU A 93 10.00 -4.77 -10.79
N GLU A 94 9.80 -5.51 -9.70
CA GLU A 94 9.43 -6.92 -9.77
C GLU A 94 8.10 -7.14 -10.49
N LEU A 95 7.11 -6.30 -10.20
CA LEU A 95 5.81 -6.36 -10.86
C LEU A 95 5.93 -6.05 -12.36
N LEU A 96 6.74 -5.06 -12.71
CA LEU A 96 7.00 -4.73 -14.11
C LEU A 96 7.72 -5.87 -14.82
N ALA A 97 8.69 -6.51 -14.16
CA ALA A 97 9.40 -7.66 -14.73
C ALA A 97 8.46 -8.82 -15.01
N LYS A 98 7.52 -9.08 -14.09
CA LYS A 98 6.50 -10.11 -14.30
C LYS A 98 5.59 -9.78 -15.47
N ALA A 99 5.16 -8.52 -15.57
CA ALA A 99 4.33 -8.07 -16.70
C ALA A 99 5.08 -8.22 -18.02
N ALA A 100 6.34 -7.82 -18.07
CA ALA A 100 7.16 -7.94 -19.27
C ALA A 100 7.36 -9.40 -19.68
N SER A 101 7.57 -10.29 -18.72
CA SER A 101 7.71 -11.73 -19.00
C SER A 101 6.44 -12.33 -19.59
N GLN A 102 5.29 -11.97 -19.04
CA GLN A 102 4.00 -12.43 -19.57
C GLN A 102 3.73 -11.87 -20.96
N ALA A 103 4.07 -10.61 -21.19
CA ALA A 103 3.93 -9.98 -22.49
C ALA A 103 4.78 -10.70 -23.56
N GLU A 104 6.02 -11.03 -23.21
CA GLU A 104 6.91 -11.77 -24.10
C GLU A 104 6.31 -13.12 -24.49
N THR A 105 5.75 -13.84 -23.53
CA THR A 105 5.12 -15.14 -23.78
C THR A 105 3.95 -15.04 -24.77
N LEU A 106 3.20 -13.93 -24.72
CA LEU A 106 2.05 -13.71 -25.60
C LEU A 106 2.42 -13.03 -26.92
N GLY A 107 3.69 -12.69 -27.12
CA GLY A 107 4.11 -11.96 -28.30
C GLY A 107 3.75 -10.49 -28.29
N VAL A 108 3.45 -9.93 -27.12
CA VAL A 108 3.18 -8.51 -26.97
C VAL A 108 4.48 -7.73 -27.06
N THR A 109 4.52 -6.72 -27.94
CA THR A 109 5.72 -5.90 -28.13
C THR A 109 5.94 -4.93 -26.98
N ARG A 110 7.19 -4.42 -26.89
CA ARG A 110 7.52 -3.38 -25.91
C ARG A 110 6.63 -2.15 -26.08
N ASP A 111 6.42 -1.72 -27.32
CA ASP A 111 5.59 -0.55 -27.62
C ASP A 111 4.14 -0.76 -27.17
N LYS A 112 3.61 -1.95 -27.37
CA LYS A 112 2.26 -2.29 -26.91
C LYS A 112 2.19 -2.29 -25.39
N LEU A 113 3.24 -2.81 -24.73
CA LEU A 113 3.30 -2.81 -23.27
C LEU A 113 3.34 -1.39 -22.71
N HIS A 114 4.05 -0.48 -23.37
CA HIS A 114 4.03 0.94 -23.00
C HIS A 114 2.64 1.56 -23.14
N GLU A 115 1.93 1.25 -24.22
CA GLU A 115 0.55 1.69 -24.38
C GLU A 115 -0.36 1.18 -23.26
N MET A 116 -0.19 -0.08 -22.89
CA MET A 116 -0.96 -0.68 -21.80
C MET A 116 -0.66 0.02 -20.47
N LEU A 117 0.60 0.37 -20.23
CA LEU A 117 0.97 1.13 -19.04
C LEU A 117 0.27 2.48 -18.99
N ASP A 118 0.24 3.19 -20.13
CA ASP A 118 -0.43 4.49 -20.21
C ASP A 118 -1.94 4.39 -19.91
N LEU A 119 -2.56 3.27 -20.29
CA LEU A 119 -3.99 3.05 -20.06
C LEU A 119 -4.30 2.74 -18.59
N VAL A 120 -3.41 2.00 -17.89
CA VAL A 120 -3.67 1.61 -16.51
C VAL A 120 -3.13 2.59 -15.49
N ALA A 121 -2.18 3.44 -15.87
CA ALA A 121 -1.63 4.43 -14.95
C ALA A 121 -2.71 5.45 -14.57
N PRO A 122 -2.83 5.80 -13.28
CA PRO A 122 -3.79 6.80 -12.85
C PRO A 122 -3.55 8.16 -13.53
N GLU A 123 -4.61 8.88 -13.84
CA GLU A 123 -4.49 10.21 -14.46
C GLU A 123 -3.73 11.21 -13.58
N THR A 124 -3.77 10.99 -12.27
CA THR A 124 -3.04 11.82 -11.30
C THR A 124 -1.53 11.58 -11.31
N MET A 125 -1.07 10.48 -11.91
CA MET A 125 0.35 10.15 -12.00
C MET A 125 0.98 10.98 -13.13
N GLN A 126 2.09 11.61 -12.82
CA GLN A 126 2.84 12.44 -13.77
C GLN A 126 4.13 11.76 -14.22
#